data_fd9c47111f6d1a784e72688f7a879d2f
#
_entry.id   fd9c47111f6d1a784e72688f7a879d2f
#
_cell.length_a   1.000
_cell.length_b   1.000
_cell.length_c   1.000
_cell.angle_alpha   90.00
_cell.angle_beta   90.00
_cell.angle_gamma   90.00
#
_symmetry.space_group_name_H-M   'P 1'
#
loop_
_entity.id
_entity.type
_entity.pdbx_description
1 polymer ?
#
loop_
_entity_poly.entity_id
_entity_poly.type
_entity_poly.pdbx_seq_one_letter_code
_entity_poly.pdbx_strand_id
1 'polypeptide(L)'
;MDVLEAAARRFTGITAGVAPFVQSPGTIAFVAVDDHEVQGWCWGYLLARPDGTSMLYLHSLEVAESFRRQGIGRGLLQSFMEAGAQLGAGKMFLITGEDNVAARRLYESMGAGLATQGPTVNYWFALPSISFGVGDAALDGASPSE
;
A
#
# COMPACT_ATOMS: atom_id res chain seq x y z
N MET A 1 6.50 -13.81 8.26
CA MET A 1 5.61 -13.19 9.27
C MET A 1 6.35 -12.19 10.12
N ASP A 2 7.47 -12.60 10.67
CA ASP A 2 8.23 -11.73 11.57
C ASP A 2 8.70 -10.45 10.89
N VAL A 3 9.08 -10.55 9.64
CA VAL A 3 9.55 -9.41 8.89
C VAL A 3 8.44 -8.38 8.69
N LEU A 4 7.23 -8.87 8.38
CA LEU A 4 6.09 -7.97 8.19
C LEU A 4 5.67 -7.34 9.52
N GLU A 5 5.75 -8.09 10.62
CA GLU A 5 5.50 -7.50 11.93
C GLU A 5 6.51 -6.43 12.27
N ALA A 6 7.78 -6.68 11.96
CA ALA A 6 8.82 -5.68 12.20
C ALA A 6 8.57 -4.41 11.39
N ALA A 7 8.15 -4.56 10.14
CA ALA A 7 7.83 -3.42 9.30
C ALA A 7 6.62 -2.66 9.83
N ALA A 8 5.57 -3.38 10.21
CA ALA A 8 4.38 -2.75 10.78
C ALA A 8 4.73 -1.96 12.03
N ARG A 9 5.55 -2.54 12.90
CA ARG A 9 5.98 -1.85 14.12
C ARG A 9 6.75 -0.58 13.78
N ARG A 10 7.66 -0.66 12.82
CA ARG A 10 8.49 0.48 12.45
C ARG A 10 7.67 1.62 11.85
N PHE A 11 6.74 1.31 10.95
CA PHE A 11 6.06 2.35 10.18
C PHE A 11 4.73 2.79 10.77
N THR A 12 4.09 1.93 11.55
CA THR A 12 2.78 2.28 12.14
C THR A 12 2.75 2.21 13.64
N GLY A 13 3.70 1.51 14.25
CA GLY A 13 3.69 1.25 15.69
C GLY A 13 2.68 0.20 16.13
N ILE A 14 1.95 -0.41 15.19
CA ILE A 14 0.86 -1.33 15.50
C ILE A 14 1.10 -2.64 14.74
N THR A 15 1.03 -3.77 15.42
CA THR A 15 1.22 -5.07 14.80
C THR A 15 -0.03 -5.93 14.82
N ALA A 16 -1.08 -5.51 15.51
CA ALA A 16 -2.28 -6.32 15.69
C ALA A 16 -3.00 -6.67 14.38
N GLY A 17 -2.80 -5.86 13.35
CA GLY A 17 -3.43 -6.10 12.06
C GLY A 17 -2.68 -7.04 11.14
N VAL A 18 -1.46 -7.46 11.50
CA VAL A 18 -0.62 -8.23 10.58
C VAL A 18 -1.21 -9.60 10.28
N ALA A 19 -1.59 -10.33 11.31
CA ALA A 19 -2.16 -11.68 11.10
C ALA A 19 -3.46 -11.64 10.31
N PRO A 20 -4.44 -10.77 10.64
CA PRO A 20 -5.64 -10.67 9.80
C PRO A 20 -5.32 -10.27 8.36
N PHE A 21 -4.36 -9.36 8.15
CA PHE A 21 -3.97 -8.97 6.82
C PHE A 21 -3.44 -10.16 6.03
N VAL A 22 -2.50 -10.90 6.60
CA VAL A 22 -1.89 -12.05 5.92
C VAL A 22 -2.94 -13.12 5.61
N GLN A 23 -3.93 -13.29 6.47
CA GLN A 23 -4.96 -14.31 6.28
C GLN A 23 -6.05 -13.89 5.31
N SER A 24 -6.15 -12.61 4.97
CA SER A 24 -7.18 -12.14 4.04
C SER A 24 -6.78 -12.46 2.60
N PRO A 25 -7.72 -12.88 1.77
CA PRO A 25 -7.38 -13.16 0.37
C PRO A 25 -7.03 -11.88 -0.37
N GLY A 26 -6.10 -12.00 -1.32
CA GLY A 26 -5.75 -10.89 -2.19
C GLY A 26 -4.79 -9.88 -1.61
N THR A 27 -4.25 -10.10 -0.42
CA THR A 27 -3.29 -9.17 0.16
C THR A 27 -1.88 -9.48 -0.33
N ILE A 28 -1.09 -8.43 -0.55
CA ILE A 28 0.29 -8.55 -1.02
C ILE A 28 1.12 -7.56 -0.23
N ALA A 29 2.28 -8.01 0.27
CA ALA A 29 3.20 -7.12 0.97
C ALA A 29 4.63 -7.53 0.69
N PHE A 30 5.52 -6.55 0.65
CA PHE A 30 6.96 -6.76 0.53
C PHE A 30 7.67 -5.90 1.55
N VAL A 31 8.74 -6.43 2.10
CA VAL A 31 9.56 -5.71 3.08
C VAL A 31 11.01 -5.76 2.60
N ALA A 32 11.66 -4.60 2.57
CA ALA A 32 13.08 -4.51 2.29
C ALA A 32 13.84 -4.54 3.61
N VAL A 33 14.76 -5.48 3.72
CA VAL A 33 15.51 -5.71 4.95
C VAL A 33 16.99 -5.77 4.61
N ASP A 34 17.83 -5.14 5.43
CA ASP A 34 19.27 -5.27 5.34
C ASP A 34 19.77 -5.67 6.71
N ASP A 35 20.46 -6.82 6.77
CA ASP A 35 20.86 -7.47 8.02
C ASP A 35 19.64 -7.67 8.88
N HIS A 36 19.44 -6.90 9.91
CA HIS A 36 18.29 -7.06 10.80
C HIS A 36 17.45 -5.81 10.86
N GLU A 37 17.64 -4.92 9.89
CA GLU A 37 16.96 -3.63 9.92
C GLU A 37 15.99 -3.52 8.75
N VAL A 38 14.75 -3.12 9.06
CA VAL A 38 13.74 -2.86 8.03
C VAL A 38 14.04 -1.53 7.38
N GLN A 39 14.23 -1.55 6.07
CA GLN A 39 14.50 -0.35 5.29
C GLN A 39 13.25 0.26 4.68
N GLY A 40 12.28 -0.56 4.34
CA GLY A 40 11.07 -0.08 3.72
C GLY A 40 10.07 -1.20 3.58
N TRP A 41 8.84 -0.84 3.19
CA TRP A 41 7.80 -1.80 2.92
C TRP A 41 6.80 -1.25 1.92
N CYS A 42 6.05 -2.15 1.32
CA CYS A 42 4.87 -1.79 0.56
C CYS A 42 3.82 -2.86 0.72
N TRP A 43 2.56 -2.46 0.60
CA TRP A 43 1.46 -3.42 0.69
C TRP A 43 0.22 -2.90 -0.01
N GLY A 44 -0.62 -3.83 -0.38
CA GLY A 44 -1.85 -3.51 -1.06
C GLY A 44 -2.64 -4.75 -1.39
N TYR A 45 -3.43 -4.68 -2.45
CA TYR A 45 -4.45 -5.67 -2.70
C TYR A 45 -4.60 -5.99 -4.17
N LEU A 46 -4.84 -7.27 -4.45
CA LEU A 46 -5.34 -7.70 -5.74
C LEU A 46 -6.87 -7.72 -5.64
N LEU A 47 -7.52 -6.89 -6.44
CA LEU A 47 -8.96 -6.71 -6.40
C LEU A 47 -9.61 -7.44 -7.57
N ALA A 48 -10.35 -8.51 -7.26
CA ALA A 48 -11.08 -9.24 -8.27
C ALA A 48 -12.31 -8.44 -8.71
N ARG A 49 -12.65 -8.51 -10.00
CA ARG A 49 -13.77 -7.79 -10.57
C ARG A 49 -14.73 -8.76 -11.23
N PRO A 50 -16.02 -8.41 -11.26
CA PRO A 50 -17.01 -9.32 -11.87
C PRO A 50 -16.81 -9.59 -13.36
N ASP A 51 -16.10 -8.71 -14.06
CA ASP A 51 -15.84 -8.90 -15.49
C ASP A 51 -14.68 -9.88 -15.76
N GLY A 52 -14.17 -10.52 -14.72
CA GLY A 52 -13.09 -11.48 -14.86
C GLY A 52 -11.71 -10.90 -14.88
N THR A 53 -11.58 -9.59 -14.79
CA THR A 53 -10.26 -8.95 -14.67
C THR A 53 -9.90 -8.74 -13.22
N SER A 54 -8.64 -8.39 -12.97
CA SER A 54 -8.17 -8.04 -11.64
C SER A 54 -7.39 -6.75 -11.71
N MET A 55 -7.48 -5.98 -10.65
CA MET A 55 -6.80 -4.71 -10.53
C MET A 55 -5.89 -4.76 -9.31
N LEU A 56 -4.66 -4.32 -9.47
CA LEU A 56 -3.71 -4.23 -8.35
C LEU A 56 -3.82 -2.84 -7.74
N TYR A 57 -3.92 -2.79 -6.43
CA TYR A 57 -3.99 -1.53 -5.70
C TYR A 57 -2.82 -1.46 -4.71
N LEU A 58 -1.95 -0.48 -4.90
CA LEU A 58 -0.88 -0.20 -3.96
C LEU A 58 -1.41 0.80 -2.93
N HIS A 59 -1.55 0.35 -1.69
CA HIS A 59 -2.07 1.21 -0.63
C HIS A 59 -0.96 2.00 0.04
N SER A 60 0.19 1.39 0.28
CA SER A 60 1.26 2.03 1.03
C SER A 60 2.62 1.62 0.48
N LEU A 61 3.51 2.61 0.39
CA LEU A 61 4.92 2.41 0.05
C LEU A 61 5.72 3.39 0.88
N GLU A 62 6.54 2.88 1.78
CA GLU A 62 7.32 3.71 2.67
C GLU A 62 8.75 3.20 2.75
N VAL A 63 9.70 4.14 2.75
CA VAL A 63 11.11 3.86 2.95
C VAL A 63 11.58 4.70 4.12
N ALA A 64 12.27 4.07 5.07
CA ALA A 64 12.79 4.79 6.23
C ALA A 64 13.74 5.89 5.77
N GLU A 65 13.74 7.01 6.49
CA GLU A 65 14.43 8.20 6.04
C GLU A 65 15.90 7.97 5.76
N SER A 66 16.56 7.20 6.63
CA SER A 66 17.99 6.94 6.48
C SER A 66 18.34 6.07 5.28
N PHE A 67 17.36 5.45 4.66
CA PHE A 67 17.58 4.55 3.52
C PHE A 67 17.03 5.10 2.22
N ARG A 68 16.61 6.34 2.19
CA ARG A 68 16.06 6.95 0.97
C ARG A 68 17.15 7.23 -0.05
N ARG A 69 16.74 7.34 -1.31
CA ARG A 69 17.62 7.62 -2.46
C ARG A 69 18.61 6.50 -2.74
N GLN A 70 18.27 5.28 -2.35
CA GLN A 70 19.11 4.10 -2.61
C GLN A 70 18.42 3.10 -3.52
N GLY A 71 17.27 3.45 -4.10
CA GLY A 71 16.55 2.55 -5.00
C GLY A 71 15.65 1.56 -4.30
N ILE A 72 15.46 1.68 -2.99
CA ILE A 72 14.66 0.71 -2.24
C ILE A 72 13.19 0.83 -2.61
N GLY A 73 12.65 2.04 -2.72
CA GLY A 73 11.28 2.24 -3.12
C GLY A 73 11.00 1.68 -4.50
N ARG A 74 11.94 1.88 -5.44
CA ARG A 74 11.83 1.33 -6.79
C ARG A 74 11.79 -0.20 -6.75
N GLY A 75 12.67 -0.80 -5.97
CA GLY A 75 12.71 -2.27 -5.86
C GLY A 75 11.44 -2.84 -5.25
N LEU A 76 10.92 -2.17 -4.23
CA LEU A 76 9.66 -2.59 -3.60
C LEU A 76 8.50 -2.49 -4.60
N LEU A 77 8.41 -1.38 -5.30
CA LEU A 77 7.34 -1.18 -6.27
C LEU A 77 7.43 -2.21 -7.39
N GLN A 78 8.63 -2.47 -7.87
CA GLN A 78 8.85 -3.46 -8.92
C GLN A 78 8.41 -4.85 -8.48
N SER A 79 8.79 -5.26 -7.27
CA SER A 79 8.38 -6.55 -6.73
C SER A 79 6.86 -6.66 -6.58
N PHE A 80 6.25 -5.58 -6.13
CA PHE A 80 4.80 -5.54 -5.94
C PHE A 80 4.08 -5.69 -7.29
N MET A 81 4.54 -4.96 -8.30
CA MET A 81 3.95 -5.02 -9.63
C MET A 81 4.12 -6.40 -10.27
N GLU A 82 5.31 -6.99 -10.10
CA GLU A 82 5.56 -8.32 -10.65
C GLU A 82 4.67 -9.36 -10.00
N ALA A 83 4.51 -9.30 -8.69
CA ALA A 83 3.63 -10.23 -7.98
C ALA A 83 2.19 -10.07 -8.44
N GLY A 84 1.72 -8.84 -8.60
CA GLY A 84 0.37 -8.60 -9.07
C GLY A 84 0.16 -9.12 -10.49
N ALA A 85 1.12 -8.91 -11.38
CA ALA A 85 1.03 -9.40 -12.75
C ALA A 85 0.99 -10.92 -12.78
N GLN A 86 1.78 -11.59 -11.96
CA GLN A 86 1.77 -13.04 -11.89
C GLN A 86 0.44 -13.59 -11.38
N LEU A 87 -0.27 -12.81 -10.58
CA LEU A 87 -1.57 -13.18 -10.06
C LEU A 87 -2.71 -12.78 -10.99
N GLY A 88 -2.41 -12.19 -12.14
CA GLY A 88 -3.40 -11.91 -13.16
C GLY A 88 -3.85 -10.45 -13.27
N ALA A 89 -3.23 -9.54 -12.53
CA ALA A 89 -3.60 -8.13 -12.63
C ALA A 89 -3.11 -7.56 -13.97
N GLY A 90 -3.99 -6.82 -14.65
CA GLY A 90 -3.64 -6.15 -15.89
C GLY A 90 -3.31 -4.68 -15.70
N LYS A 91 -3.67 -4.12 -14.55
CA LYS A 91 -3.44 -2.71 -14.25
C LYS A 91 -3.19 -2.55 -12.77
N MET A 92 -2.47 -1.48 -12.42
CA MET A 92 -2.30 -1.07 -11.03
C MET A 92 -2.69 0.38 -10.89
N PHE A 93 -3.30 0.72 -9.77
CA PHE A 93 -3.55 2.10 -9.43
C PHE A 93 -3.08 2.39 -8.01
N LEU A 94 -2.85 3.66 -7.74
CA LEU A 94 -2.50 4.16 -6.42
C LEU A 94 -2.95 5.61 -6.32
N ILE A 95 -3.00 6.11 -5.11
CA ILE A 95 -3.36 7.50 -4.82
C ILE A 95 -2.25 8.07 -3.97
N THR A 96 -1.76 9.24 -4.34
CA THR A 96 -0.76 9.95 -3.54
C THR A 96 -1.11 11.43 -3.54
N GLY A 97 -0.58 12.18 -2.59
CA GLY A 97 -0.80 13.62 -2.54
C GLY A 97 -0.17 14.32 -3.72
N GLU A 98 -0.84 15.33 -4.22
CA GLU A 98 -0.34 16.10 -5.36
C GLU A 98 1.05 16.68 -5.08
N ASP A 99 1.29 17.06 -3.82
CA ASP A 99 2.55 17.69 -3.43
C ASP A 99 3.63 16.67 -3.06
N ASN A 100 3.34 15.39 -3.13
CA ASN A 100 4.33 14.37 -2.83
C ASN A 100 5.24 14.17 -4.04
N VAL A 101 6.18 15.10 -4.22
CA VAL A 101 7.01 15.17 -5.42
C VAL A 101 7.87 13.92 -5.56
N ALA A 102 8.45 13.45 -4.46
CA ALA A 102 9.35 12.29 -4.52
C ALA A 102 8.58 11.04 -4.98
N ALA A 103 7.40 10.81 -4.44
CA ALA A 103 6.58 9.67 -4.83
C ALA A 103 6.16 9.77 -6.29
N ARG A 104 5.70 10.95 -6.70
CA ARG A 104 5.27 11.16 -8.08
C ARG A 104 6.41 10.93 -9.07
N ARG A 105 7.61 11.41 -8.74
CA ARG A 105 8.77 11.17 -9.59
C ARG A 105 9.08 9.70 -9.72
N LEU A 106 9.00 8.96 -8.61
CA LEU A 106 9.24 7.52 -8.65
C LEU A 106 8.23 6.83 -9.56
N TYR A 107 6.95 7.09 -9.35
CA TYR A 107 5.90 6.42 -10.12
C TYR A 107 6.00 6.75 -11.61
N GLU A 108 6.20 8.03 -11.94
CA GLU A 108 6.28 8.44 -13.33
C GLU A 108 7.54 7.89 -14.00
N SER A 109 8.64 7.79 -13.26
CA SER A 109 9.86 7.20 -13.83
C SER A 109 9.71 5.72 -14.14
N MET A 110 8.72 5.07 -13.54
CA MET A 110 8.45 3.65 -13.78
C MET A 110 7.26 3.43 -14.71
N GLY A 111 6.80 4.48 -15.37
CA GLY A 111 5.79 4.35 -16.41
C GLY A 111 4.38 4.73 -16.02
N ALA A 112 4.18 5.21 -14.80
CA ALA A 112 2.84 5.63 -14.38
C ALA A 112 2.42 6.89 -15.10
N GLY A 113 1.13 6.96 -15.43
CA GLY A 113 0.51 8.16 -15.96
C GLY A 113 -0.69 8.54 -15.10
N LEU A 114 -1.11 9.78 -15.23
CA LEU A 114 -2.32 10.22 -14.54
C LEU A 114 -3.53 9.52 -15.12
N ALA A 115 -4.55 9.35 -14.27
CA ALA A 115 -5.81 8.76 -14.73
C ALA A 115 -6.42 9.62 -15.83
N THR A 116 -7.01 8.96 -16.83
CA THR A 116 -7.46 9.64 -18.04
C THR A 116 -8.92 10.09 -18.00
N GLN A 117 -9.65 9.79 -16.93
CA GLN A 117 -11.04 10.18 -16.84
C GLN A 117 -11.24 11.65 -16.51
N GLY A 118 -10.16 12.43 -16.42
CA GLY A 118 -10.23 13.87 -16.13
C GLY A 118 -10.02 14.17 -14.65
N PRO A 119 -10.23 15.43 -14.25
CA PRO A 119 -10.05 15.81 -12.85
C PRO A 119 -10.93 14.99 -11.93
N THR A 120 -10.37 14.59 -10.79
CA THR A 120 -11.08 13.77 -9.80
C THR A 120 -10.98 14.41 -8.43
N VAL A 121 -11.94 14.07 -7.57
CA VAL A 121 -11.89 14.43 -6.16
C VAL A 121 -12.04 13.17 -5.34
N ASN A 122 -11.48 13.17 -4.15
CA ASN A 122 -11.58 12.05 -3.22
C ASN A 122 -12.60 12.37 -2.15
N TYR A 123 -13.44 11.40 -1.84
CA TYR A 123 -14.44 11.54 -0.79
C TYR A 123 -14.20 10.47 0.27
N TRP A 124 -14.44 10.80 1.52
CA TRP A 124 -14.42 9.88 2.63
C TRP A 124 -15.78 9.81 3.28
N PHE A 125 -16.17 8.64 3.70
CA PHE A 125 -17.38 8.44 4.49
C PHE A 125 -16.99 7.74 5.78
N ALA A 126 -17.39 8.31 6.91
CA ALA A 126 -17.29 7.60 8.17
C ALA A 126 -18.50 6.66 8.24
N LEU A 127 -18.24 5.37 8.36
CA LEU A 127 -19.32 4.40 8.41
C LEU A 127 -19.75 4.22 9.87
N PRO A 128 -21.04 3.97 10.11
CA PRO A 128 -21.51 3.76 11.48
C PRO A 128 -20.89 2.50 12.06
N SER A 129 -20.50 2.58 13.33
CA SER A 129 -19.98 1.42 14.04
C SER A 129 -21.10 0.45 14.33
N ILE A 130 -20.87 -0.82 13.99
CA ILE A 130 -21.77 -1.87 14.38
C ILE A 130 -21.11 -2.60 15.54
N SER A 131 -21.83 -2.66 16.67
CA SER A 131 -21.25 -3.15 17.90
C SER A 131 -21.25 -4.68 17.93
N PHE A 132 -20.14 -5.28 17.54
CA PHE A 132 -19.94 -6.71 17.68
C PHE A 132 -18.76 -7.01 18.60
N GLY A 133 -18.48 -6.09 19.51
CA GLY A 133 -17.34 -6.25 20.40
C GLY A 133 -16.03 -5.80 19.81
N VAL A 134 -16.08 -5.17 18.64
CA VAL A 134 -14.90 -4.61 18.00
C VAL A 134 -14.88 -3.12 18.24
N GLY A 135 -13.74 -2.58 18.60
CA GLY A 135 -13.64 -1.15 18.86
C GLY A 135 -13.74 -0.29 17.63
N ASP A 136 -13.86 0.99 17.85
CA ASP A 136 -14.07 1.98 16.80
C ASP A 136 -12.78 2.59 16.32
N ALA A 137 -11.66 2.03 16.73
CA ALA A 137 -10.36 2.65 16.49
C ALA A 137 -10.05 2.81 15.00
N ALA A 138 -10.67 2.02 14.16
CA ALA A 138 -10.38 2.06 12.74
C ALA A 138 -10.72 3.41 12.08
N LEU A 139 -11.64 4.16 12.67
CA LEU A 139 -12.05 5.44 12.07
C LEU A 139 -11.01 6.53 12.23
N ASP A 140 -10.17 6.42 13.25
CA ASP A 140 -9.21 7.47 13.53
C ASP A 140 -8.09 7.54 12.50
N GLY A 141 -7.78 6.42 11.87
CA GLY A 141 -6.72 6.38 10.90
C GLY A 141 -7.15 6.73 9.49
N ALA A 142 -8.41 7.01 9.30
CA ALA A 142 -8.97 7.19 7.97
C ALA A 142 -9.07 8.64 7.54
N SER A 143 -8.27 9.52 8.11
CA SER A 143 -8.34 10.93 7.78
C SER A 143 -7.98 11.16 6.33
N PRO A 144 -8.80 11.87 5.59
CA PRO A 144 -8.52 12.15 4.19
C PRO A 144 -7.61 13.34 3.99
N SER A 145 -7.13 13.93 5.05
CA SER A 145 -6.41 15.19 4.96
C SER A 145 -4.98 15.05 4.42
N GLU A 146 -4.46 13.85 4.33
CA GLU A 146 -3.10 13.65 3.79
C GLU A 146 -3.00 13.86 2.32
#